data_c6b47c0fa9c7b6e287fccba6b1c53baf
#
_entry.id   c6b47c0fa9c7b6e287fccba6b1c53baf
#
_cell.length_a   1.000
_cell.length_b   1.000
_cell.length_c   1.000
_cell.angle_alpha   90.00
_cell.angle_beta   90.00
_cell.angle_gamma   90.00
#
_symmetry.space_group_name_H-M   'P 1'
#
loop_
_entity.id
_entity.type
_entity.pdbx_description
1 polymer ?
#
loop_
_entity_poly.entity_id
_entity_poly.type
_entity_poly.pdbx_seq_one_letter_code
_entity_poly.pdbx_strand_id
1 'polypeptide(L)'
;VLDNVMIGALSRTKAVEAARRDAEEIVEFLGMTGKKDALAGSLRVHELKRLEIAKALATKPKLLLLDEPMAGMNVVEQGRLISVLKRVHDAGTTLLVVEHVMHAVVNLCEHVTVMNSGQKIVEGGTREVLANEEVIRIYLGEEDKC
;
A
#
# COMPACT_ATOMS: atom_id res chain seq x y z
N VAL A 1 -11.01 -12.99 9.20
CA VAL A 1 -10.54 -12.08 8.13
C VAL A 1 -11.74 -11.43 7.45
N LEU A 2 -12.67 -12.22 6.92
CA LEU A 2 -13.84 -11.69 6.21
C LEU A 2 -14.62 -10.67 7.06
N ASP A 3 -14.92 -10.98 8.32
CA ASP A 3 -15.67 -10.09 9.22
C ASP A 3 -14.96 -8.73 9.41
N ASN A 4 -13.64 -8.73 9.46
CA ASN A 4 -12.86 -7.48 9.52
C ASN A 4 -13.07 -6.61 8.28
N VAL A 5 -13.14 -7.21 7.09
CA VAL A 5 -13.38 -6.48 5.84
C VAL A 5 -14.84 -6.01 5.76
N MET A 6 -15.81 -6.85 6.23
CA MET A 6 -17.22 -6.49 6.31
C MET A 6 -17.47 -5.22 7.13
N ILE A 7 -16.71 -5.00 8.22
CA ILE A 7 -16.83 -3.77 9.03
C ILE A 7 -16.60 -2.53 8.16
N GLY A 8 -15.60 -2.57 7.28
CA GLY A 8 -15.36 -1.48 6.31
C GLY A 8 -16.54 -1.27 5.37
N ALA A 9 -17.13 -2.35 4.84
CA ALA A 9 -18.28 -2.28 3.95
C ALA A 9 -19.56 -1.79 4.67
N LEU A 10 -19.75 -2.16 5.93
CA LEU A 10 -20.87 -1.71 6.77
C LEU A 10 -20.86 -0.21 7.05
N SER A 11 -19.73 0.48 6.87
CA SER A 11 -19.71 1.94 6.95
C SER A 11 -20.55 2.61 5.85
N ARG A 12 -20.85 1.90 4.75
CA ARG A 12 -21.56 2.42 3.57
C ARG A 12 -22.97 1.81 3.40
N THR A 13 -23.23 0.64 3.96
CA THR A 13 -24.52 -0.06 3.84
C THR A 13 -24.92 -0.69 5.15
N LYS A 14 -26.23 -0.66 5.45
CA LYS A 14 -26.78 -1.37 6.60
C LYS A 14 -27.20 -2.82 6.27
N ALA A 15 -27.15 -3.20 5.00
CA ALA A 15 -27.51 -4.53 4.54
C ALA A 15 -26.31 -5.49 4.72
N VAL A 16 -26.37 -6.36 5.72
CA VAL A 16 -25.30 -7.29 6.08
C VAL A 16 -24.89 -8.17 4.90
N GLU A 17 -25.87 -8.69 4.15
CA GLU A 17 -25.61 -9.53 2.98
C GLU A 17 -24.89 -8.78 1.84
N ALA A 18 -25.19 -7.49 1.66
CA ALA A 18 -24.46 -6.67 0.69
C ALA A 18 -23.02 -6.40 1.15
N ALA A 19 -22.83 -6.10 2.44
CA ALA A 19 -21.50 -5.91 3.03
C ALA A 19 -20.66 -7.19 2.92
N ARG A 20 -21.28 -8.36 3.10
CA ARG A 20 -20.62 -9.65 2.97
C ARG A 20 -20.13 -9.90 1.53
N ARG A 21 -20.98 -9.68 0.53
CA ARG A 21 -20.59 -9.81 -0.88
C ARG A 21 -19.45 -8.86 -1.25
N ASP A 22 -19.58 -7.57 -0.90
CA ASP A 22 -18.51 -6.58 -1.11
C ASP A 22 -17.18 -7.04 -0.47
N ALA A 23 -17.23 -7.60 0.74
CA ALA A 23 -16.06 -8.08 1.46
C ALA A 23 -15.45 -9.33 0.80
N GLU A 24 -16.25 -10.28 0.34
CA GLU A 24 -15.80 -11.49 -0.37
C GLU A 24 -15.07 -11.11 -1.69
N GLU A 25 -15.62 -10.18 -2.47
CA GLU A 25 -15.00 -9.66 -3.68
C GLU A 25 -13.63 -9.00 -3.40
N ILE A 26 -13.52 -8.23 -2.32
CA ILE A 26 -12.27 -7.58 -1.94
C ILE A 26 -11.23 -8.60 -1.46
N VAL A 27 -11.64 -9.58 -0.66
CA VAL A 27 -10.77 -10.66 -0.18
C VAL A 27 -10.22 -11.47 -1.36
N GLU A 28 -11.04 -11.75 -2.37
CA GLU A 28 -10.64 -12.40 -3.61
C GLU A 28 -9.69 -11.51 -4.42
N PHE A 29 -10.05 -10.24 -4.62
CA PHE A 29 -9.23 -9.25 -5.35
C PHE A 29 -7.82 -9.14 -4.77
N LEU A 30 -7.68 -9.20 -3.45
CA LEU A 30 -6.40 -9.14 -2.75
C LEU A 30 -5.68 -10.49 -2.63
N GLY A 31 -6.25 -11.57 -3.19
CA GLY A 31 -5.68 -12.92 -3.16
C GLY A 31 -5.65 -13.53 -1.76
N MET A 32 -6.67 -13.22 -0.94
CA MET A 32 -6.80 -13.71 0.44
C MET A 32 -7.91 -14.75 0.62
N THR A 33 -8.49 -15.27 -0.44
CA THR A 33 -9.62 -16.23 -0.40
C THR A 33 -9.34 -17.44 0.51
N GLY A 34 -8.13 -18.00 0.46
CA GLY A 34 -7.72 -19.12 1.32
C GLY A 34 -7.58 -18.76 2.82
N LYS A 35 -7.74 -17.49 3.18
CA LYS A 35 -7.63 -16.98 4.55
C LYS A 35 -8.92 -16.32 5.05
N LYS A 36 -9.99 -16.34 4.25
CA LYS A 36 -11.22 -15.60 4.58
C LYS A 36 -11.79 -15.95 5.94
N ASP A 37 -11.73 -17.21 6.34
CA ASP A 37 -12.28 -17.72 7.60
C ASP A 37 -11.24 -17.75 8.75
N ALA A 38 -9.98 -17.35 8.48
CA ALA A 38 -8.93 -17.33 9.46
C ALA A 38 -9.12 -16.19 10.49
N LEU A 39 -8.63 -16.40 11.70
CA LEU A 39 -8.52 -15.32 12.69
C LEU A 39 -7.44 -14.33 12.26
N ALA A 40 -7.72 -13.03 12.36
CA ALA A 40 -6.74 -12.00 11.99
C ALA A 40 -5.42 -12.13 12.78
N GLY A 41 -5.48 -12.53 14.04
CA GLY A 41 -4.30 -12.75 14.88
C GLY A 41 -3.42 -13.94 14.48
N SER A 42 -3.87 -14.81 13.55
CA SER A 42 -3.07 -15.92 13.02
C SER A 42 -2.36 -15.57 11.69
N LEU A 43 -2.60 -14.38 11.17
CA LEU A 43 -2.00 -13.93 9.91
C LEU A 43 -0.54 -13.53 10.09
N ARG A 44 0.27 -13.75 9.06
CA ARG A 44 1.64 -13.25 8.97
C ARG A 44 1.62 -11.73 8.67
N VAL A 45 2.75 -11.06 8.89
CA VAL A 45 2.88 -9.60 8.69
C VAL A 45 2.35 -9.13 7.33
N HIS A 46 2.79 -9.76 6.24
CA HIS A 46 2.35 -9.40 4.89
C HIS A 46 0.86 -9.68 4.62
N GLU A 47 0.28 -10.69 5.30
CA GLU A 47 -1.17 -10.99 5.23
C GLU A 47 -1.97 -9.96 6.04
N LEU A 48 -1.45 -9.53 7.21
CA LEU A 48 -2.05 -8.45 8.02
C LEU A 48 -2.09 -7.13 7.26
N LYS A 49 -0.99 -6.75 6.59
CA LYS A 49 -0.95 -5.54 5.75
C LYS A 49 -1.99 -5.59 4.62
N ARG A 50 -2.18 -6.75 3.98
CA ARG A 50 -3.25 -6.93 2.99
C ARG A 50 -4.64 -6.82 3.61
N LEU A 51 -4.84 -7.34 4.82
CA LEU A 51 -6.11 -7.21 5.53
C LEU A 51 -6.40 -5.75 5.88
N GLU A 52 -5.40 -4.96 6.28
CA GLU A 52 -5.56 -3.51 6.53
C GLU A 52 -6.00 -2.80 5.25
N ILE A 53 -5.37 -3.09 4.11
CA ILE A 53 -5.75 -2.56 2.80
C ILE A 53 -7.18 -3.02 2.42
N ALA A 54 -7.53 -4.29 2.66
CA ALA A 54 -8.86 -4.81 2.40
C ALA A 54 -9.94 -4.05 3.15
N LYS A 55 -9.71 -3.79 4.44
CA LYS A 55 -10.63 -3.01 5.29
C LYS A 55 -10.82 -1.59 4.75
N ALA A 56 -9.73 -0.94 4.33
CA ALA A 56 -9.79 0.39 3.75
C ALA A 56 -10.52 0.39 2.41
N LEU A 57 -10.22 -0.55 1.51
CA LEU A 57 -10.90 -0.68 0.21
C LEU A 57 -12.41 -0.95 0.35
N ALA A 58 -12.82 -1.66 1.40
CA ALA A 58 -14.24 -1.92 1.67
C ALA A 58 -15.05 -0.65 1.91
N THR A 59 -14.42 0.47 2.25
CA THR A 59 -15.07 1.79 2.32
C THR A 59 -15.26 2.43 0.94
N LYS A 60 -14.75 1.83 -0.15
CA LYS A 60 -14.70 2.35 -1.54
C LYS A 60 -14.08 3.76 -1.59
N PRO A 61 -12.85 3.94 -1.12
CA PRO A 61 -12.20 5.26 -1.05
C PRO A 61 -11.84 5.76 -2.46
N LYS A 62 -11.89 7.08 -2.66
CA LYS A 62 -11.30 7.74 -3.83
C LYS A 62 -9.79 7.93 -3.67
N LEU A 63 -9.32 8.05 -2.43
CA LEU A 63 -7.92 8.22 -2.05
C LEU A 63 -7.60 7.23 -0.93
N LEU A 64 -6.57 6.40 -1.15
CA LEU A 64 -6.03 5.47 -0.16
C LEU A 64 -4.66 5.96 0.31
N LEU A 65 -4.55 6.20 1.62
CA LEU A 65 -3.31 6.61 2.27
C LEU A 65 -2.61 5.37 2.82
N LEU A 66 -1.35 5.18 2.46
CA LEU A 66 -0.54 4.02 2.86
C LEU A 66 0.74 4.53 3.51
N ASP A 67 0.93 4.18 4.77
CA ASP A 67 2.12 4.52 5.54
C ASP A 67 2.97 3.25 5.73
N GLU A 68 4.16 3.24 5.12
CA GLU A 68 5.11 2.12 5.10
C GLU A 68 4.46 0.75 4.87
N PRO A 69 3.66 0.57 3.80
CA PRO A 69 2.95 -0.69 3.57
C PRO A 69 3.88 -1.89 3.35
N MET A 70 5.15 -1.66 2.97
CA MET A 70 6.14 -2.71 2.71
C MET A 70 6.97 -3.11 3.93
N ALA A 71 6.78 -2.44 5.08
CA ALA A 71 7.56 -2.69 6.28
C ALA A 71 7.47 -4.16 6.73
N GLY A 72 8.63 -4.76 7.01
CA GLY A 72 8.73 -6.15 7.48
C GLY A 72 8.50 -7.22 6.40
N MET A 73 8.43 -6.85 5.12
CA MET A 73 8.26 -7.77 3.99
C MET A 73 9.59 -8.06 3.30
N ASN A 74 9.78 -9.31 2.85
CA ASN A 74 10.85 -9.65 1.93
C ASN A 74 10.51 -9.18 0.48
N VAL A 75 11.51 -9.20 -0.42
CA VAL A 75 11.39 -8.70 -1.81
C VAL A 75 10.24 -9.37 -2.59
N VAL A 76 10.01 -10.66 -2.37
CA VAL A 76 8.93 -11.40 -3.05
C VAL A 76 7.56 -10.93 -2.56
N GLU A 77 7.42 -10.72 -1.26
CA GLU A 77 6.19 -10.22 -0.64
C GLU A 77 5.90 -8.78 -1.06
N GLN A 78 6.95 -7.93 -1.10
CA GLN A 78 6.88 -6.56 -1.63
C GLN A 78 6.39 -6.55 -3.09
N GLY A 79 6.98 -7.36 -3.96
CA GLY A 79 6.56 -7.47 -5.37
C GLY A 79 5.09 -7.88 -5.53
N ARG A 80 4.61 -8.79 -4.68
CA ARG A 80 3.19 -9.18 -4.67
C ARG A 80 2.28 -8.04 -4.21
N LEU A 81 2.68 -7.28 -3.19
CA LEU A 81 1.90 -6.14 -2.71
C LEU A 81 1.89 -5.00 -3.74
N ILE A 82 3.02 -4.71 -4.38
CA ILE A 82 3.12 -3.74 -5.48
C ILE A 82 2.13 -4.08 -6.60
N SER A 83 2.08 -5.35 -7.01
CA SER A 83 1.15 -5.80 -8.06
C SER A 83 -0.32 -5.60 -7.65
N VAL A 84 -0.64 -5.83 -6.38
CA VAL A 84 -1.97 -5.59 -5.83
C VAL A 84 -2.31 -4.09 -5.83
N LEU A 85 -1.39 -3.24 -5.36
CA LEU A 85 -1.61 -1.79 -5.30
C LEU A 85 -1.74 -1.16 -6.68
N LYS A 86 -1.00 -1.64 -7.69
CA LYS A 86 -1.21 -1.24 -9.08
C LYS A 86 -2.63 -1.53 -9.56
N ARG A 87 -3.15 -2.73 -9.30
CA ARG A 87 -4.52 -3.09 -9.64
C ARG A 87 -5.56 -2.21 -8.93
N VAL A 88 -5.29 -1.81 -7.67
CA VAL A 88 -6.14 -0.87 -6.92
C VAL A 88 -6.15 0.50 -7.61
N HIS A 89 -4.99 0.98 -8.03
CA HIS A 89 -4.86 2.23 -8.79
C HIS A 89 -5.58 2.15 -10.15
N ASP A 90 -5.35 1.09 -10.90
CA ASP A 90 -5.97 0.85 -12.20
C ASP A 90 -7.50 0.77 -12.12
N ALA A 91 -8.02 0.32 -10.96
CA ALA A 91 -9.45 0.32 -10.65
C ALA A 91 -10.01 1.72 -10.29
N GLY A 92 -9.19 2.78 -10.32
CA GLY A 92 -9.58 4.18 -10.15
C GLY A 92 -9.41 4.75 -8.74
N THR A 93 -8.72 4.05 -7.83
CA THR A 93 -8.37 4.60 -6.51
C THR A 93 -7.04 5.32 -6.56
N THR A 94 -7.01 6.59 -6.19
CA THR A 94 -5.75 7.33 -6.04
C THR A 94 -4.98 6.79 -4.83
N LEU A 95 -3.66 6.60 -4.99
CA LEU A 95 -2.78 6.15 -3.89
C LEU A 95 -1.87 7.29 -3.47
N LEU A 96 -1.77 7.54 -2.16
CA LEU A 96 -0.71 8.32 -1.55
C LEU A 96 0.08 7.40 -0.63
N VAL A 97 1.36 7.20 -0.97
CA VAL A 97 2.21 6.21 -0.30
C VAL A 97 3.39 6.93 0.35
N VAL A 98 3.59 6.73 1.63
CA VAL A 98 4.81 7.09 2.34
C VAL A 98 5.68 5.84 2.40
N GLU A 99 6.86 5.89 1.79
CA GLU A 99 7.76 4.73 1.68
C GLU A 99 9.23 5.16 1.62
N HIS A 100 10.08 4.29 2.13
CA HIS A 100 11.53 4.39 2.01
C HIS A 100 12.15 3.25 1.18
N VAL A 101 11.34 2.30 0.74
CA VAL A 101 11.76 1.18 -0.14
C VAL A 101 11.78 1.67 -1.58
N MET A 102 12.96 2.02 -2.10
CA MET A 102 13.11 2.56 -3.47
C MET A 102 12.47 1.69 -4.55
N HIS A 103 12.56 0.36 -4.42
CA HIS A 103 11.91 -0.57 -5.35
C HIS A 103 10.40 -0.35 -5.41
N ALA A 104 9.74 -0.08 -4.29
CA ALA A 104 8.31 0.21 -4.24
C ALA A 104 8.01 1.57 -4.88
N VAL A 105 8.77 2.61 -4.55
CA VAL A 105 8.60 3.97 -5.10
C VAL A 105 8.70 3.95 -6.63
N VAL A 106 9.76 3.34 -7.18
CA VAL A 106 9.97 3.24 -8.64
C VAL A 106 8.83 2.52 -9.35
N ASN A 107 8.26 1.52 -8.71
CA ASN A 107 7.26 0.68 -9.35
C ASN A 107 5.81 1.15 -9.16
N LEU A 108 5.52 1.96 -8.12
CA LEU A 108 4.17 2.40 -7.79
C LEU A 108 3.90 3.87 -8.12
N CYS A 109 4.92 4.73 -7.98
CA CYS A 109 4.71 6.17 -7.98
C CYS A 109 5.06 6.77 -9.34
N GLU A 110 4.17 7.60 -9.87
CA GLU A 110 4.42 8.44 -11.05
C GLU A 110 5.03 9.78 -10.63
N HIS A 111 4.65 10.26 -9.44
CA HIS A 111 5.07 11.53 -8.85
C HIS A 111 5.58 11.29 -7.43
N VAL A 112 6.70 11.93 -7.08
CA VAL A 112 7.37 11.75 -5.79
C VAL A 112 7.68 13.12 -5.18
N THR A 113 7.43 13.23 -3.89
CA THR A 113 7.91 14.34 -3.05
C THR A 113 8.89 13.77 -2.03
N VAL A 114 10.13 14.23 -2.06
CA VAL A 114 11.16 13.85 -1.07
C VAL A 114 11.16 14.84 0.07
N MET A 115 11.12 14.31 1.28
CA MET A 115 11.17 15.09 2.52
C MET A 115 12.34 14.66 3.39
N ASN A 116 12.99 15.64 4.04
CA ASN A 116 13.99 15.40 5.06
C ASN A 116 13.79 16.38 6.22
N SER A 117 13.77 15.87 7.45
CA SER A 117 13.62 16.67 8.67
C SER A 117 12.46 17.68 8.62
N GLY A 118 11.32 17.27 8.06
CA GLY A 118 10.11 18.09 7.95
C GLY A 118 10.12 19.10 6.80
N GLN A 119 11.18 19.13 5.97
CA GLN A 119 11.30 20.03 4.83
C GLN A 119 11.16 19.27 3.51
N LYS A 120 10.49 19.86 2.54
CA LYS A 120 10.45 19.37 1.16
C LYS A 120 11.77 19.69 0.48
N ILE A 121 12.45 18.65 -0.01
CA ILE A 121 13.73 18.77 -0.73
C ILE A 121 13.46 18.95 -2.22
N VAL A 122 12.73 18.03 -2.82
CA VAL A 122 12.41 18.03 -4.25
C VAL A 122 11.07 17.36 -4.49
N GLU A 123 10.43 17.71 -5.59
CA GLU A 123 9.16 17.14 -6.04
C GLU A 123 9.14 17.08 -7.56
N GLY A 124 8.62 15.99 -8.13
CA GLY A 124 8.53 15.82 -9.58
C GLY A 124 8.23 14.39 -10.00
N GLY A 125 8.44 14.11 -11.27
CA GLY A 125 8.33 12.76 -11.80
C GLY A 125 9.34 11.80 -11.16
N THR A 126 8.94 10.56 -10.91
CA THR A 126 9.75 9.58 -10.15
C THR A 126 11.17 9.45 -10.69
N ARG A 127 11.36 9.36 -12.01
CA ARG A 127 12.69 9.22 -12.62
C ARG A 127 13.58 10.46 -12.43
N GLU A 128 12.98 11.65 -12.55
CA GLU A 128 13.65 12.93 -12.35
C GLU A 128 14.12 13.10 -10.92
N VAL A 129 13.21 12.87 -9.97
CA VAL A 129 13.49 12.99 -8.53
C VAL A 129 14.58 12.01 -8.09
N LEU A 130 14.56 10.77 -8.57
CA LEU A 130 15.55 9.77 -8.21
C LEU A 130 16.93 10.00 -8.87
N ALA A 131 17.01 10.82 -9.91
CA ALA A 131 18.27 11.25 -10.52
C ALA A 131 18.83 12.53 -9.90
N ASN A 132 18.11 13.15 -8.96
CA ASN A 132 18.56 14.38 -8.28
C ASN A 132 19.73 14.08 -7.33
N GLU A 133 20.83 14.83 -7.46
CA GLU A 133 22.07 14.62 -6.70
C GLU A 133 21.85 14.75 -5.17
N GLU A 134 20.97 15.64 -4.74
CA GLU A 134 20.67 15.83 -3.33
C GLU A 134 19.90 14.62 -2.75
N VAL A 135 18.98 14.05 -3.52
CA VAL A 135 18.25 12.82 -3.14
C VAL A 135 19.21 11.65 -3.04
N ILE A 136 20.11 11.49 -4.03
CA ILE A 136 21.13 10.43 -4.02
C ILE A 136 21.99 10.56 -2.75
N ARG A 137 22.47 11.75 -2.44
CA ARG A 137 23.29 12.00 -1.25
C ARG A 137 22.55 11.67 0.06
N ILE A 138 21.27 12.05 0.19
CA ILE A 138 20.46 11.79 1.38
C ILE A 138 20.20 10.29 1.60
N TYR A 139 19.94 9.55 0.53
CA TYR A 139 19.52 8.15 0.62
C TYR A 139 20.66 7.12 0.50
N LEU A 140 21.71 7.42 -0.28
CA LEU A 140 22.84 6.50 -0.46
C LEU A 140 24.03 6.82 0.45
N GLY A 141 23.98 7.94 1.17
CA GLY A 141 25.11 8.47 1.94
C GLY A 141 26.14 9.10 1.01
N GLU A 142 26.94 10.04 1.52
CA GLU A 142 28.22 10.34 0.92
C GLU A 142 29.09 9.08 1.04
N GLU A 143 29.48 8.46 -0.07
CA GLU A 143 30.68 7.66 -0.03
C GLU A 143 31.79 8.62 0.44
N ASP A 144 32.15 8.54 1.71
CA ASP A 144 33.37 9.17 2.22
C ASP A 144 34.51 8.68 1.33
N LYS A 145 34.88 9.52 0.36
CA LYS A 145 36.16 9.37 -0.34
C LYS A 145 37.25 9.66 0.67
N CYS A 146 37.65 8.63 1.42
CA CYS A 146 38.96 8.59 2.05
C CYS A 146 40.05 8.44 0.98
#